data_a757a9eb0376b0b2af4255784e6dcb57
#
_entry.id   a757a9eb0376b0b2af4255784e6dcb57
#
_cell.length_a   1.000
_cell.length_b   1.000
_cell.length_c   1.000
_cell.angle_alpha   90.00
_cell.angle_beta   90.00
_cell.angle_gamma   90.00
#
_symmetry.space_group_name_H-M   'P 1'
#
loop_
_entity.id
_entity.type
_entity.pdbx_description
1 polymer ?
#
loop_
_entity_poly.entity_id
_entity_poly.type
_entity_poly.pdbx_seq_one_letter_code
_entity_poly.pdbx_strand_id
1 'polypeptide(L)'
;MFKRKQFDELKSRITEPRNKIQVISGPRQVGKSTMVKQVLAESTIPHLLLTADNVPPSNTAWIGEMWDTARSQMKLRRAEEFLLVIDEVHKIDNWSEAVKKEWDADTYADVNIKVVLLGS
;
A
#
# COMPACT_ATOMS: atom_id res chain seq x y z
N MET A 1 -19.55 -7.38 4.56
CA MET A 1 -19.46 -6.71 3.25
C MET A 1 -19.27 -5.22 3.45
N PHE A 2 -18.41 -4.60 2.64
CA PHE A 2 -18.23 -3.15 2.68
C PHE A 2 -19.41 -2.45 2.01
N LYS A 3 -19.76 -1.30 2.57
CA LYS A 3 -20.79 -0.45 2.00
C LYS A 3 -20.16 0.40 0.87
N ARG A 4 -21.02 0.85 -0.06
CA ARG A 4 -20.56 1.69 -1.17
C ARG A 4 -19.84 2.95 -0.69
N LYS A 5 -20.27 3.51 0.43
CA LYS A 5 -19.62 4.69 1.02
C LYS A 5 -18.14 4.43 1.31
N GLN A 6 -17.82 3.25 1.86
CA GLN A 6 -16.44 2.87 2.16
C GLN A 6 -15.63 2.68 0.88
N PHE A 7 -16.23 2.10 -0.14
CA PHE A 7 -15.60 1.94 -1.45
C PHE A 7 -15.25 3.31 -2.05
N ASP A 8 -16.22 4.23 -2.05
CA ASP A 8 -16.03 5.56 -2.62
C ASP A 8 -14.97 6.35 -1.84
N GLU A 9 -14.94 6.21 -0.51
CA GLU A 9 -13.94 6.85 0.32
C GLU A 9 -12.53 6.36 0.00
N LEU A 10 -12.35 5.05 -0.13
CA LEU A 10 -11.04 4.48 -0.49
C LEU A 10 -10.61 4.95 -1.86
N LYS A 11 -11.51 4.91 -2.83
CA LYS A 11 -11.24 5.36 -4.19
C LYS A 11 -10.79 6.82 -4.20
N SER A 12 -11.45 7.67 -3.42
CA SER A 12 -11.07 9.07 -3.28
C SER A 12 -9.66 9.20 -2.69
N ARG A 13 -9.35 8.44 -1.65
CA ARG A 13 -8.05 8.52 -0.98
C ARG A 13 -6.89 8.12 -1.88
N ILE A 14 -7.06 7.10 -2.72
CA ILE A 14 -5.97 6.66 -3.59
C ILE A 14 -5.75 7.61 -4.77
N THR A 15 -6.72 8.45 -5.10
CA THR A 15 -6.58 9.44 -6.16
C THR A 15 -6.04 10.78 -5.66
N GLU A 16 -5.99 10.99 -4.34
CA GLU A 16 -5.40 12.18 -3.76
C GLU A 16 -3.91 12.28 -4.08
N PRO A 17 -3.35 13.50 -4.16
CA PRO A 17 -1.90 13.65 -4.27
C PRO A 17 -1.18 12.99 -3.10
N ARG A 18 0.06 12.56 -3.35
CA ARG A 18 0.90 11.97 -2.31
C ARG A 18 1.16 12.98 -1.20
N ASN A 19 0.57 12.75 -0.05
CA ASN A 19 0.68 13.65 1.10
C ASN A 19 0.97 12.90 2.38
N LYS A 20 0.29 11.77 2.59
CA LYS A 20 0.46 10.95 3.79
C LYS A 20 0.14 9.50 3.47
N ILE A 21 0.66 8.61 4.31
CA ILE A 21 0.35 7.19 4.21
C ILE A 21 -1.10 6.97 4.62
N GLN A 22 -1.86 6.26 3.79
CA GLN A 22 -3.24 5.89 4.12
C GLN A 22 -3.25 4.57 4.86
N VAL A 23 -3.93 4.53 6.01
CA VAL A 23 -4.05 3.31 6.80
C VAL A 23 -5.51 2.94 6.89
N ILE A 24 -5.83 1.71 6.53
CA ILE A 24 -7.19 1.19 6.59
C ILE A 24 -7.17 -0.04 7.48
N SER A 25 -7.94 -0.01 8.56
CA SER A 25 -8.04 -1.15 9.46
C SER A 25 -9.49 -1.60 9.56
N GLY A 26 -9.66 -2.83 9.99
CA GLY A 26 -11.00 -3.41 10.16
C GLY A 26 -10.93 -4.92 10.22
N PRO A 27 -12.02 -5.57 10.62
CA PRO A 27 -12.06 -7.02 10.70
C PRO A 27 -11.81 -7.69 9.36
N ARG A 28 -11.09 -8.78 9.36
CA ARG A 28 -10.75 -9.53 8.14
C ARG A 28 -11.99 -10.05 7.41
N GLN A 29 -13.03 -10.34 8.16
CA GLN A 29 -14.23 -10.98 7.64
C GLN A 29 -15.17 -10.06 6.86
N VAL A 30 -14.87 -8.79 6.76
CA VAL A 30 -15.78 -7.83 6.13
C VAL A 30 -15.47 -7.55 4.65
N GLY A 31 -14.67 -8.39 4.01
CA GLY A 31 -14.39 -8.26 2.59
C GLY A 31 -13.45 -7.12 2.23
N LYS A 32 -12.63 -6.69 3.16
CA LYS A 32 -11.70 -5.57 2.96
C LYS A 32 -10.79 -5.78 1.75
N SER A 33 -10.18 -6.96 1.64
CA SER A 33 -9.29 -7.27 0.51
C SER A 33 -10.03 -7.25 -0.83
N THR A 34 -11.26 -7.75 -0.84
CA THR A 34 -12.09 -7.74 -2.04
C THR A 34 -12.39 -6.33 -2.48
N MET A 35 -12.77 -5.47 -1.53
CA MET A 35 -13.03 -4.06 -1.82
C MET A 35 -11.80 -3.36 -2.41
N VAL A 36 -10.64 -3.58 -1.80
CA VAL A 36 -9.39 -2.97 -2.28
C VAL A 36 -9.08 -3.42 -3.70
N LYS A 37 -9.21 -4.73 -3.99
CA LYS A 37 -8.98 -5.25 -5.33
C LYS A 37 -9.93 -4.63 -6.35
N GLN A 38 -11.19 -4.41 -5.99
CA GLN A 38 -12.16 -3.77 -6.87
C GLN A 38 -11.78 -2.32 -7.16
N VAL A 39 -11.38 -1.58 -6.12
CA VAL A 39 -10.93 -0.19 -6.29
C VAL A 39 -9.72 -0.12 -7.20
N LEU A 40 -8.74 -1.01 -6.99
CA LEU A 40 -7.54 -1.05 -7.81
C LEU A 40 -7.85 -1.39 -9.28
N ALA A 41 -8.82 -2.28 -9.51
CA ALA A 41 -9.22 -2.65 -10.86
C ALA A 41 -9.83 -1.46 -11.62
N GLU A 42 -10.48 -0.55 -10.91
CA GLU A 42 -11.07 0.65 -11.51
C GLU A 42 -10.09 1.81 -11.61
N SER A 43 -8.93 1.71 -10.96
CA SER A 43 -7.93 2.78 -10.96
C SER A 43 -7.06 2.69 -12.22
N THR A 44 -6.64 3.85 -12.71
CA THR A 44 -5.68 3.93 -13.82
C THR A 44 -4.24 4.01 -13.32
N ILE A 45 -4.05 4.12 -12.01
CA ILE A 45 -2.72 4.23 -11.41
C ILE A 45 -2.07 2.85 -11.36
N PRO A 46 -0.84 2.66 -11.89
CA PRO A 46 -0.13 1.40 -11.71
C PRO A 46 0.05 1.10 -10.24
N HIS A 47 -0.11 -0.17 -9.87
CA HIS A 47 -0.06 -0.55 -8.46
C HIS A 47 0.62 -1.88 -8.23
N LEU A 48 1.01 -2.12 -6.98
CA LEU A 48 1.53 -3.38 -6.49
C LEU A 48 0.80 -3.70 -5.20
N LEU A 49 0.06 -4.82 -5.18
CA LEU A 49 -0.67 -5.28 -4.00
C LEU A 49 0.04 -6.49 -3.42
N LEU A 50 0.42 -6.40 -2.16
CA LEU A 50 1.18 -7.42 -1.45
C LEU A 50 0.52 -7.74 -0.12
N THR A 51 0.77 -8.95 0.39
CA THR A 51 0.32 -9.32 1.73
C THR A 51 1.47 -9.92 2.54
N ALA A 52 1.50 -9.58 3.82
CA ALA A 52 2.47 -10.12 4.77
C ALA A 52 1.97 -11.41 5.44
N ASP A 53 0.82 -11.95 5.03
CA ASP A 53 0.22 -13.12 5.67
C ASP A 53 1.15 -14.34 5.74
N ASN A 54 1.96 -14.56 4.71
CA ASN A 54 2.85 -15.72 4.64
C ASN A 54 4.30 -15.34 4.85
N VAL A 55 4.57 -14.16 5.36
CA VAL A 55 5.94 -13.68 5.60
C VAL A 55 6.28 -13.89 7.07
N PRO A 56 7.42 -14.49 7.39
CA PRO A 56 7.83 -14.60 8.80
C PRO A 56 7.91 -13.22 9.45
N PRO A 57 7.34 -13.05 10.65
CA PRO A 57 7.38 -11.75 11.34
C PRO A 57 8.79 -11.19 11.55
N SER A 58 9.78 -12.08 11.68
CA SER A 58 11.17 -11.68 11.88
C SER A 58 11.86 -11.20 10.60
N ASN A 59 11.21 -11.37 9.44
CA ASN A 59 11.77 -10.88 8.18
C ASN A 59 11.54 -9.38 8.04
N THR A 60 12.29 -8.60 8.82
CA THR A 60 12.13 -7.15 8.88
C THR A 60 12.64 -6.44 7.63
N ALA A 61 13.38 -7.12 6.77
CA ALA A 61 13.84 -6.57 5.49
C ALA A 61 12.77 -6.64 4.39
N TRP A 62 11.73 -7.42 4.59
CA TRP A 62 10.72 -7.68 3.55
C TRP A 62 10.05 -6.40 3.05
N ILE A 63 9.67 -5.49 3.96
CA ILE A 63 8.99 -4.25 3.57
C ILE A 63 9.88 -3.42 2.65
N GLY A 64 11.15 -3.25 2.99
CA GLY A 64 12.09 -2.51 2.15
C GLY A 64 12.29 -3.17 0.80
N GLU A 65 12.40 -4.49 0.77
CA GLU A 65 12.54 -5.25 -0.49
C GLU A 65 11.34 -5.07 -1.40
N MET A 66 10.14 -5.12 -0.82
CA MET A 66 8.91 -4.92 -1.59
C MET A 66 8.77 -3.48 -2.08
N TRP A 67 9.22 -2.54 -1.28
CA TRP A 67 9.23 -1.13 -1.68
C TRP A 67 10.17 -0.90 -2.86
N ASP A 68 11.33 -1.54 -2.84
CA ASP A 68 12.26 -1.49 -3.96
C ASP A 68 11.66 -2.12 -5.22
N THR A 69 10.88 -3.18 -5.06
CA THR A 69 10.15 -3.78 -6.18
C THR A 69 9.17 -2.78 -6.78
N ALA A 70 8.45 -2.04 -5.94
CA ALA A 70 7.54 -1.00 -6.39
C ALA A 70 8.28 0.10 -7.15
N ARG A 71 9.42 0.54 -6.64
CA ARG A 71 10.26 1.55 -7.30
C ARG A 71 10.72 1.06 -8.67
N SER A 72 11.13 -0.20 -8.76
CA SER A 72 11.58 -0.80 -10.02
C SER A 72 10.45 -0.88 -11.04
N GLN A 73 9.26 -1.30 -10.62
CA GLN A 73 8.11 -1.36 -11.49
C GLN A 73 7.69 0.02 -11.99
N MET A 74 7.77 1.02 -11.12
CA MET A 74 7.49 2.39 -11.50
C MET A 74 8.41 2.87 -12.63
N LYS A 75 9.71 2.58 -12.50
CA LYS A 75 10.70 2.94 -13.52
C LYS A 75 10.45 2.20 -14.83
N LEU A 76 10.19 0.90 -14.76
CA LEU A 76 9.96 0.08 -15.96
C LEU A 76 8.73 0.56 -16.74
N ARG A 77 7.71 1.00 -16.04
CA ARG A 77 6.48 1.49 -16.65
C ARG A 77 6.56 2.96 -17.04
N ARG A 78 7.62 3.64 -16.65
CA ARG A 78 7.77 5.08 -16.82
C ARG A 78 6.56 5.84 -16.24
N ALA A 79 6.09 5.37 -15.10
CA ALA A 79 4.93 5.95 -14.44
C ALA A 79 5.31 7.19 -13.65
N GLU A 80 4.45 8.21 -13.69
CA GLU A 80 4.64 9.43 -12.91
C GLU A 80 4.13 9.27 -11.49
N GLU A 81 3.27 8.28 -11.26
CA GLU A 81 2.77 7.93 -9.93
C GLU A 81 2.58 6.42 -9.86
N PHE A 82 2.67 5.90 -8.66
CA PHE A 82 2.55 4.46 -8.40
C PHE A 82 1.88 4.26 -7.06
N LEU A 83 1.13 3.18 -6.92
CA LEU A 83 0.41 2.85 -5.67
C LEU A 83 0.95 1.55 -5.10
N LEU A 84 1.46 1.60 -3.88
CA LEU A 84 1.91 0.42 -3.14
C LEU A 84 0.90 0.11 -2.05
N VAL A 85 0.32 -1.08 -2.09
CA VAL A 85 -0.65 -1.54 -1.10
C VAL A 85 -0.09 -2.76 -0.38
N ILE A 86 0.02 -2.66 0.95
CA ILE A 86 0.54 -3.76 1.77
C ILE A 86 -0.54 -4.20 2.74
N ASP A 87 -1.03 -5.43 2.53
CA ASP A 87 -2.05 -6.03 3.39
C ASP A 87 -1.39 -6.75 4.57
N GLU A 88 -2.03 -6.65 5.74
CA GLU A 88 -1.58 -7.29 6.97
C GLU A 88 -0.15 -6.87 7.38
N VAL A 89 0.21 -5.63 7.11
CA VAL A 89 1.55 -5.09 7.34
C VAL A 89 2.00 -5.24 8.81
N HIS A 90 1.05 -5.19 9.74
CA HIS A 90 1.33 -5.27 11.18
C HIS A 90 1.94 -6.61 11.62
N LYS A 91 1.88 -7.62 10.76
CA LYS A 91 2.48 -8.94 11.07
C LYS A 91 4.00 -8.93 11.02
N ILE A 92 4.59 -7.91 10.42
CA ILE A 92 6.06 -7.78 10.35
C ILE A 92 6.54 -7.00 11.56
N ASP A 93 7.56 -7.54 12.26
CA ASP A 93 8.17 -6.85 13.39
C ASP A 93 8.77 -5.52 12.93
N ASN A 94 8.59 -4.48 13.73
CA ASN A 94 9.10 -3.13 13.45
C ASN A 94 8.60 -2.54 12.11
N TRP A 95 7.42 -2.96 11.71
CA TRP A 95 6.86 -2.54 10.40
C TRP A 95 6.75 -1.02 10.28
N SER A 96 6.37 -0.33 11.35
CA SER A 96 6.17 1.12 11.29
C SER A 96 7.46 1.87 11.03
N GLU A 97 8.57 1.40 11.60
CA GLU A 97 9.88 1.99 11.35
C GLU A 97 10.34 1.75 9.92
N ALA A 98 10.12 0.54 9.40
CA ALA A 98 10.48 0.20 8.04
C ALA A 98 9.69 1.05 7.04
N VAL A 99 8.38 1.18 7.26
CA VAL A 99 7.51 2.00 6.41
C VAL A 99 7.94 3.46 6.43
N LYS A 100 8.20 4.00 7.62
CA LYS A 100 8.63 5.40 7.76
C LYS A 100 9.93 5.66 7.02
N LYS A 101 10.88 4.76 7.15
CA LYS A 101 12.18 4.88 6.48
C LYS A 101 12.03 4.98 4.97
N GLU A 102 11.25 4.09 4.37
CA GLU A 102 11.05 4.06 2.93
C GLU A 102 10.23 5.25 2.44
N TRP A 103 9.21 5.62 3.20
CA TRP A 103 8.39 6.78 2.89
C TRP A 103 9.20 8.07 2.89
N ASP A 104 10.03 8.24 3.91
CA ASP A 104 10.88 9.42 4.02
C ASP A 104 11.94 9.47 2.90
N ALA A 105 12.49 8.31 2.54
CA ALA A 105 13.44 8.23 1.43
C ALA A 105 12.80 8.67 0.11
N ASP A 106 11.57 8.23 -0.15
CA ASP A 106 10.83 8.63 -1.35
C ASP A 106 10.50 10.12 -1.33
N THR A 107 10.14 10.65 -0.16
CA THR A 107 9.85 12.07 -0.02
C THR A 107 11.10 12.90 -0.34
N TYR A 108 12.24 12.49 0.16
CA TYR A 108 13.51 13.15 -0.10
C TYR A 108 13.91 13.08 -1.58
N ALA A 109 13.69 11.93 -2.20
CA ALA A 109 14.07 11.71 -3.60
C ALA A 109 12.99 12.15 -4.59
N ASP A 110 11.88 12.69 -4.11
CA ASP A 110 10.74 13.14 -4.93
C ASP A 110 10.16 12.00 -5.77
N VAL A 111 10.05 10.82 -5.18
CA VAL A 111 9.44 9.64 -5.81
C VAL A 111 7.96 9.58 -5.43
N ASN A 112 7.08 9.62 -6.41
CA ASN A 112 5.64 9.68 -6.17
C ASN A 112 5.02 8.29 -6.02
N ILE A 113 5.38 7.59 -4.96
CA ILE A 113 4.75 6.33 -4.58
C ILE A 113 3.75 6.61 -3.45
N LYS A 114 2.48 6.40 -3.73
CA LYS A 114 1.41 6.50 -2.75
C LYS A 114 1.31 5.16 -2.03
N VAL A 115 1.02 5.20 -0.73
CA VAL A 115 1.04 3.99 0.09
C VAL A 115 -0.27 3.82 0.83
N VAL A 116 -0.83 2.62 0.73
CA VAL A 116 -2.00 2.20 1.49
C VAL A 116 -1.63 0.97 2.30
N LEU A 117 -1.83 1.05 3.60
CA LEU A 117 -1.57 -0.07 4.52
C LEU A 117 -2.90 -0.62 5.03
N LEU A 118 -3.04 -1.92 4.96
CA LEU A 118 -4.24 -2.61 5.43
C LEU A 118 -3.89 -3.47 6.64
N GLY A 119 -4.80 -3.49 7.62
CA GLY A 119 -4.62 -4.30 8.81
C GLY A 119 -5.94 -4.71 9.44
N SER A 120 -5.86 -5.72 10.27
CA SER A 120 -7.02 -6.21 11.03
C SER A 120 -7.01 -5.66 12.45
#